data_379007c86eab57cd387511762a5850df
#
_entry.id   379007c86eab57cd387511762a5850df
#
_cell.length_a   1.000
_cell.length_b   1.000
_cell.length_c   1.000
_cell.angle_alpha   90.00
_cell.angle_beta   90.00
_cell.angle_gamma   90.00
#
_symmetry.space_group_name_H-M   'P 1'
#
loop_
_entity.id
_entity.type
_entity.pdbx_description
1 polymer ?
#
loop_
_entity_poly.entity_id
_entity_poly.type
_entity_poly.pdbx_seq_one_letter_code
_entity_poly.pdbx_strand_id
1 'polypeptide(L)'
;LIIMLYVQNNNIKMDSFELNKIIAAILMVALLVIGLGKIADGIFFVNKPDNPGYKVEVDSKSTTNIIQTTEVAVKIDIAAIMAQGDLESGKKVFKKCAACHSIKSGGGNKIGPALYNVVGRKVGGVAEYKYSKALASYDKAWTFEELNGFLKKPASYIKGTKMSYA
;
A
#
# COMPACT_ATOMS: atom_id res chain seq x y z
N LEU A 1 30.81 10.86 -14.58
CA LEU A 1 31.10 11.88 -15.59
C LEU A 1 31.05 13.29 -15.00
N ILE A 2 29.97 13.67 -14.32
CA ILE A 2 29.75 15.01 -13.71
C ILE A 2 30.81 15.32 -12.65
N ILE A 3 31.19 14.38 -11.79
CA ILE A 3 32.22 14.53 -10.76
C ILE A 3 33.61 14.74 -11.41
N MET A 4 33.93 14.01 -12.48
CA MET A 4 35.17 14.21 -13.21
C MET A 4 35.24 15.59 -13.85
N LEU A 5 34.16 16.09 -14.44
CA LEU A 5 34.11 17.44 -15.02
C LEU A 5 34.23 18.54 -13.96
N TYR A 6 33.69 18.34 -12.77
CA TYR A 6 33.78 19.29 -11.65
C TYR A 6 35.21 19.38 -11.08
N VAL A 7 35.92 18.25 -11.00
CA VAL A 7 37.31 18.18 -10.54
C VAL A 7 38.26 18.86 -11.53
N GLN A 8 37.98 18.75 -12.84
CA GLN A 8 38.86 19.35 -13.89
C GLN A 8 38.75 20.87 -13.93
N ASN A 9 37.62 21.46 -13.49
CA ASN A 9 37.42 22.92 -13.58
C ASN A 9 38.00 23.71 -12.39
N ASN A 10 38.38 23.06 -11.27
CA ASN A 10 38.78 23.76 -10.03
C ASN A 10 40.24 23.61 -9.60
N ASN A 11 41.14 23.04 -10.42
CA ASN A 11 42.57 22.85 -10.04
C ASN A 11 42.80 22.29 -8.63
N ILE A 12 41.84 21.52 -8.10
CA ILE A 12 41.95 20.86 -6.80
C ILE A 12 42.90 19.68 -6.99
N LYS A 13 44.16 19.86 -6.61
CA LYS A 13 45.11 18.74 -6.44
C LYS A 13 44.58 17.89 -5.27
N MET A 14 43.73 16.89 -5.57
CA MET A 14 43.33 15.94 -4.56
C MET A 14 44.53 15.05 -4.25
N ASP A 15 44.94 15.05 -2.98
CA ASP A 15 45.92 14.12 -2.48
C ASP A 15 45.34 12.68 -2.54
N SER A 16 46.22 11.71 -2.81
CA SER A 16 45.83 10.28 -2.89
C SER A 16 45.09 9.82 -1.64
N PHE A 17 45.39 10.44 -0.51
CA PHE A 17 44.72 10.15 0.75
C PHE A 17 43.26 10.64 0.78
N GLU A 18 42.96 11.82 0.28
CA GLU A 18 41.61 12.37 0.18
C GLU A 18 40.77 11.59 -0.86
N LEU A 19 41.38 11.23 -1.98
CA LEU A 19 40.70 10.37 -2.97
C LEU A 19 40.31 9.02 -2.36
N ASN A 20 41.21 8.41 -1.58
CA ASN A 20 40.97 7.13 -0.95
C ASN A 20 39.80 7.18 0.08
N LYS A 21 39.69 8.28 0.84
CA LYS A 21 38.57 8.52 1.75
C LYS A 21 37.25 8.61 0.99
N ILE A 22 37.19 9.33 -0.11
CA ILE A 22 35.96 9.47 -0.92
C ILE A 22 35.57 8.12 -1.50
N ILE A 23 36.51 7.37 -2.04
CA ILE A 23 36.23 6.01 -2.56
C ILE A 23 35.72 5.11 -1.45
N ALA A 24 36.36 5.11 -0.28
CA ALA A 24 35.94 4.30 0.86
C ALA A 24 34.53 4.67 1.34
N ALA A 25 34.19 5.96 1.38
CA ALA A 25 32.84 6.43 1.73
C ALA A 25 31.79 5.95 0.73
N ILE A 26 32.08 6.06 -0.57
CA ILE A 26 31.16 5.59 -1.62
C ILE A 26 30.95 4.08 -1.54
N LEU A 27 32.02 3.32 -1.34
CA LEU A 27 31.95 1.87 -1.22
C LEU A 27 31.17 1.45 0.04
N MET A 28 31.35 2.15 1.16
CA MET A 28 30.61 1.91 2.39
C MET A 28 29.11 2.13 2.18
N VAL A 29 28.72 3.25 1.56
CA VAL A 29 27.31 3.54 1.28
C VAL A 29 26.71 2.49 0.34
N ALA A 30 27.43 2.12 -0.71
CA ALA A 30 27.00 1.08 -1.65
C ALA A 30 26.78 -0.27 -0.93
N LEU A 31 27.71 -0.66 -0.05
CA LEU A 31 27.62 -1.89 0.74
C LEU A 31 26.40 -1.85 1.69
N LEU A 32 26.16 -0.72 2.35
CA LEU A 32 24.99 -0.57 3.23
C LEU A 32 23.67 -0.69 2.45
N VAL A 33 23.56 -0.02 1.31
CA VAL A 33 22.34 -0.06 0.49
C VAL A 33 22.06 -1.49 -0.03
N ILE A 34 23.10 -2.15 -0.56
CA ILE A 34 22.95 -3.52 -1.07
C ILE A 34 22.71 -4.50 0.07
N GLY A 35 23.44 -4.35 1.18
CA GLY A 35 23.32 -5.23 2.35
C GLY A 35 21.94 -5.15 3.00
N LEU A 36 21.44 -3.93 3.24
CA LEU A 36 20.10 -3.72 3.79
C LEU A 36 19.01 -4.27 2.85
N GLY A 37 19.17 -4.10 1.54
CA GLY A 37 18.27 -4.69 0.55
C GLY A 37 18.22 -6.20 0.65
N LYS A 38 19.38 -6.86 0.73
CA LYS A 38 19.45 -8.33 0.85
C LYS A 38 18.91 -8.86 2.18
N ILE A 39 19.13 -8.12 3.27
CA ILE A 39 18.56 -8.47 4.58
C ILE A 39 17.03 -8.33 4.52
N ALA A 40 16.53 -7.26 3.96
CA ALA A 40 15.09 -7.05 3.77
C ALA A 40 14.46 -8.16 2.92
N ASP A 41 15.08 -8.51 1.79
CA ASP A 41 14.64 -9.61 0.95
C ASP A 41 14.60 -10.95 1.72
N GLY A 42 15.60 -11.21 2.56
CA GLY A 42 15.65 -12.43 3.37
C GLY A 42 14.58 -12.50 4.48
N ILE A 43 14.29 -11.35 5.11
CA ILE A 43 13.28 -11.28 6.19
C ILE A 43 11.85 -11.27 5.61
N PHE A 44 11.64 -10.58 4.49
CA PHE A 44 10.33 -10.40 3.87
C PHE A 44 10.12 -11.28 2.63
N PHE A 45 10.96 -12.31 2.47
CA PHE A 45 10.83 -13.23 1.35
C PHE A 45 9.49 -13.96 1.43
N VAL A 46 8.61 -13.70 0.48
CA VAL A 46 7.35 -14.41 0.28
C VAL A 46 7.47 -15.23 -0.99
N ASN A 47 7.39 -16.55 -0.85
CA ASN A 47 7.30 -17.43 -2.02
C ASN A 47 6.05 -17.06 -2.82
N LYS A 48 6.25 -16.58 -4.05
CA LYS A 48 5.14 -16.37 -4.97
C LYS A 48 4.58 -17.76 -5.33
N PRO A 49 3.29 -18.02 -5.05
CA PRO A 49 2.71 -19.32 -5.41
C PRO A 49 2.76 -19.50 -6.94
N ASP A 50 3.19 -20.68 -7.38
CA ASP A 50 3.30 -21.04 -8.80
C ASP A 50 1.95 -21.05 -9.53
N ASN A 51 0.86 -21.17 -8.77
CA ASN A 51 -0.50 -21.04 -9.28
C ASN A 51 -1.18 -19.82 -8.67
N PRO A 52 -1.70 -18.88 -9.48
CA PRO A 52 -2.58 -17.84 -8.97
C PRO A 52 -3.79 -18.53 -8.32
N GLY A 53 -4.10 -18.15 -7.08
CA GLY A 53 -5.20 -18.75 -6.29
C GLY A 53 -6.60 -18.58 -6.89
N TYR A 54 -6.68 -18.02 -8.09
CA TYR A 54 -7.91 -17.82 -8.82
C TYR A 54 -7.66 -18.02 -10.32
N LYS A 55 -8.21 -19.11 -10.89
CA LYS A 55 -8.29 -19.33 -12.34
C LYS A 55 -9.52 -18.60 -12.88
N VAL A 56 -9.30 -17.56 -13.66
CA VAL A 56 -10.37 -16.98 -14.48
C VAL A 56 -10.47 -17.81 -15.76
N GLU A 57 -11.49 -18.65 -15.87
CA GLU A 57 -11.85 -19.27 -17.15
C GLU A 57 -12.47 -18.20 -18.02
N VAL A 58 -11.70 -17.70 -18.97
CA VAL A 58 -12.23 -16.86 -20.06
C VAL A 58 -12.69 -17.80 -21.17
N ASP A 59 -14.00 -17.93 -21.33
CA ASP A 59 -14.59 -18.58 -22.49
C ASP A 59 -14.14 -17.84 -23.76
N SER A 60 -13.23 -18.48 -24.49
CA SER A 60 -12.73 -17.97 -25.77
C SER A 60 -13.75 -18.23 -26.87
N LYS A 61 -14.76 -17.38 -26.97
CA LYS A 61 -15.53 -17.21 -28.21
C LYS A 61 -16.11 -15.78 -28.28
N SER A 62 -15.39 -14.86 -28.88
CA SER A 62 -15.91 -14.01 -29.93
C SER A 62 -14.86 -13.03 -30.44
N THR A 63 -14.68 -13.08 -31.71
CA THR A 63 -13.81 -12.34 -32.61
C THR A 63 -14.02 -10.82 -32.55
N THR A 64 -12.90 -10.09 -32.52
CA THR A 64 -12.62 -8.80 -33.21
C THR A 64 -13.63 -7.66 -33.07
N ASN A 65 -13.29 -6.63 -32.31
CA ASN A 65 -12.99 -5.26 -32.79
C ASN A 65 -12.98 -4.22 -31.68
N ILE A 66 -12.00 -3.32 -31.83
CA ILE A 66 -11.98 -1.92 -31.37
C ILE A 66 -11.69 -1.69 -29.88
N ILE A 67 -10.45 -1.30 -29.67
CA ILE A 67 -9.90 -0.59 -28.52
C ILE A 67 -10.80 0.61 -28.15
N GLN A 68 -11.58 0.45 -27.12
CA GLN A 68 -11.99 1.54 -26.25
C GLN A 68 -11.77 1.07 -24.81
N THR A 69 -10.86 1.74 -24.16
CA THR A 69 -10.52 1.56 -22.74
C THR A 69 -11.73 1.93 -21.87
N THR A 70 -12.68 1.04 -21.80
CA THR A 70 -13.71 1.10 -20.79
C THR A 70 -13.26 0.13 -19.70
N GLU A 71 -12.87 0.64 -18.53
CA GLU A 71 -12.75 -0.16 -17.31
C GLU A 71 -14.06 -0.91 -17.14
N VAL A 72 -14.08 -2.18 -17.53
CA VAL A 72 -15.15 -3.09 -17.16
C VAL A 72 -15.00 -3.27 -15.65
N ALA A 73 -15.78 -2.53 -14.90
CA ALA A 73 -15.94 -2.76 -13.47
C ALA A 73 -16.54 -4.16 -13.33
N VAL A 74 -15.69 -5.15 -13.14
CA VAL A 74 -16.13 -6.49 -12.71
C VAL A 74 -16.93 -6.26 -11.44
N LYS A 75 -18.27 -6.41 -11.53
CA LYS A 75 -19.13 -6.37 -10.35
C LYS A 75 -18.75 -7.57 -9.49
N ILE A 76 -17.87 -7.31 -8.53
CA ILE A 76 -17.48 -8.30 -7.53
C ILE A 76 -18.74 -8.57 -6.69
N ASP A 77 -19.24 -9.79 -6.68
CA ASP A 77 -20.31 -10.19 -5.78
C ASP A 77 -19.76 -10.29 -4.36
N ILE A 78 -19.87 -9.20 -3.63
CA ILE A 78 -19.39 -9.11 -2.24
C ILE A 78 -20.13 -10.11 -1.35
N ALA A 79 -21.39 -10.38 -1.61
CA ALA A 79 -22.17 -11.34 -0.83
C ALA A 79 -21.63 -12.77 -0.98
N ALA A 80 -21.27 -13.17 -2.19
CA ALA A 80 -20.65 -14.47 -2.44
C ALA A 80 -19.27 -14.59 -1.75
N ILE A 81 -18.47 -13.52 -1.75
CA ILE A 81 -17.18 -13.50 -1.05
C ILE A 81 -17.38 -13.57 0.47
N MET A 82 -18.34 -12.85 1.01
CA MET A 82 -18.64 -12.87 2.45
C MET A 82 -19.11 -14.25 2.92
N ALA A 83 -19.85 -14.98 2.08
CA ALA A 83 -20.29 -16.35 2.40
C ALA A 83 -19.10 -17.34 2.52
N GLN A 84 -17.98 -17.05 1.86
CA GLN A 84 -16.74 -17.85 1.93
C GLN A 84 -15.73 -17.29 2.93
N GLY A 85 -16.09 -16.22 3.66
CA GLY A 85 -15.20 -15.53 4.58
C GLY A 85 -14.81 -16.41 5.77
N ASP A 86 -13.50 -16.43 6.08
CA ASP A 86 -12.94 -17.09 7.26
C ASP A 86 -12.46 -16.07 8.30
N LEU A 87 -13.01 -16.18 9.51
CA LEU A 87 -12.71 -15.26 10.61
C LEU A 87 -11.23 -15.32 11.04
N GLU A 88 -10.65 -16.50 11.05
CA GLU A 88 -9.24 -16.63 11.48
C GLU A 88 -8.29 -16.05 10.45
N SER A 89 -8.56 -16.23 9.18
CA SER A 89 -7.85 -15.58 8.10
C SER A 89 -8.02 -14.07 8.15
N GLY A 90 -9.23 -13.58 8.41
CA GLY A 90 -9.52 -12.16 8.63
C GLY A 90 -8.71 -11.55 9.77
N LYS A 91 -8.57 -12.24 10.91
CA LYS A 91 -7.74 -11.80 12.02
C LYS A 91 -6.26 -11.72 11.64
N LYS A 92 -5.76 -12.66 10.83
CA LYS A 92 -4.37 -12.62 10.34
C LYS A 92 -4.13 -11.40 9.44
N VAL A 93 -5.04 -11.15 8.51
CA VAL A 93 -4.98 -9.98 7.61
C VAL A 93 -5.06 -8.67 8.41
N PHE A 94 -5.94 -8.60 9.41
CA PHE A 94 -6.12 -7.41 10.25
C PHE A 94 -4.85 -7.02 11.03
N LYS A 95 -3.89 -7.92 11.25
CA LYS A 95 -2.60 -7.56 11.87
C LYS A 95 -1.91 -6.41 11.17
N LYS A 96 -2.07 -6.27 9.86
CA LYS A 96 -1.53 -5.15 9.07
C LYS A 96 -2.19 -3.80 9.41
N CYS A 97 -3.41 -3.83 9.92
CA CYS A 97 -4.21 -2.64 10.25
C CYS A 97 -4.14 -2.29 11.74
N ALA A 98 -3.78 -3.27 12.59
CA ALA A 98 -3.86 -3.21 14.05
C ALA A 98 -2.93 -2.15 14.68
N ALA A 99 -1.85 -1.78 14.00
CA ALA A 99 -0.96 -0.70 14.44
C ALA A 99 -1.71 0.64 14.51
N CYS A 100 -2.58 0.90 13.52
CA CYS A 100 -3.28 2.17 13.37
C CYS A 100 -4.74 2.13 13.84
N HIS A 101 -5.37 0.97 13.90
CA HIS A 101 -6.79 0.83 14.20
C HIS A 101 -7.08 -0.15 15.35
N SER A 102 -8.21 0.06 16.05
CA SER A 102 -8.78 -0.88 17.01
C SER A 102 -10.09 -1.44 16.48
N ILE A 103 -10.33 -2.76 16.63
CA ILE A 103 -11.62 -3.43 16.30
C ILE A 103 -12.37 -3.89 17.55
N LYS A 104 -11.81 -3.71 18.75
CA LYS A 104 -12.44 -4.13 19.99
C LYS A 104 -13.63 -3.21 20.33
N SER A 105 -14.68 -3.76 20.90
CA SER A 105 -15.74 -2.98 21.53
C SER A 105 -15.15 -2.10 22.61
N GLY A 106 -15.50 -0.81 22.62
CA GLY A 106 -14.91 0.16 23.54
C GLY A 106 -13.43 0.50 23.26
N GLY A 107 -12.83 -0.04 22.21
CA GLY A 107 -11.47 0.31 21.80
C GLY A 107 -11.40 1.74 21.28
N GLY A 108 -10.43 2.51 21.79
CA GLY A 108 -10.25 3.91 21.41
C GLY A 108 -9.66 4.12 20.02
N ASN A 109 -9.67 5.38 19.58
CA ASN A 109 -8.95 5.82 18.39
C ASN A 109 -7.43 5.68 18.63
N LYS A 110 -6.72 5.35 17.57
CA LYS A 110 -5.25 5.32 17.53
C LYS A 110 -4.76 6.36 16.48
N ILE A 111 -3.79 6.00 15.66
CA ILE A 111 -3.39 6.80 14.48
C ILE A 111 -4.57 6.93 13.53
N GLY A 112 -5.37 5.86 13.38
CA GLY A 112 -6.66 5.85 12.69
C GLY A 112 -7.84 5.73 13.66
N PRO A 113 -9.08 5.91 13.17
CA PRO A 113 -10.28 5.79 13.97
C PRO A 113 -10.54 4.35 14.41
N ALA A 114 -11.30 4.17 15.51
CA ALA A 114 -11.81 2.87 15.92
C ALA A 114 -12.76 2.28 14.87
N LEU A 115 -12.59 0.98 14.57
CA LEU A 115 -13.33 0.26 13.53
C LEU A 115 -14.44 -0.65 14.07
N TYR A 116 -14.63 -0.72 15.38
CA TYR A 116 -15.76 -1.47 15.94
C TYR A 116 -17.08 -0.95 15.36
N ASN A 117 -17.93 -1.82 14.84
CA ASN A 117 -19.18 -1.45 14.13
C ASN A 117 -18.95 -0.45 12.98
N VAL A 118 -17.91 -0.62 12.19
CA VAL A 118 -17.63 0.25 11.03
C VAL A 118 -18.64 0.06 9.91
N VAL A 119 -19.12 -1.16 9.69
CA VAL A 119 -20.11 -1.46 8.65
C VAL A 119 -21.44 -0.76 8.96
N GLY A 120 -21.98 -0.05 7.98
CA GLY A 120 -23.19 0.77 8.13
C GLY A 120 -22.97 2.15 8.77
N ARG A 121 -21.81 2.40 9.36
CA ARG A 121 -21.48 3.69 9.97
C ARG A 121 -21.19 4.75 8.91
N LYS A 122 -21.64 5.98 9.14
CA LYS A 122 -21.30 7.13 8.28
C LYS A 122 -19.77 7.30 8.17
N VAL A 123 -19.27 7.55 6.97
CA VAL A 123 -17.86 7.87 6.74
C VAL A 123 -17.55 9.16 7.48
N GLY A 124 -16.40 9.21 8.17
CA GLY A 124 -16.09 10.36 9.02
C GLY A 124 -16.90 10.46 10.31
N GLY A 125 -17.71 9.44 10.67
CA GLY A 125 -18.70 9.52 11.75
C GLY A 125 -18.20 9.22 13.17
N VAL A 126 -16.90 9.03 13.41
CA VAL A 126 -16.37 8.89 14.78
C VAL A 126 -16.15 10.29 15.35
N ALA A 127 -16.93 10.69 16.34
CA ALA A 127 -17.00 12.05 16.86
C ALA A 127 -15.66 12.59 17.39
N GLU A 128 -14.85 11.75 18.01
CA GLU A 128 -13.58 12.16 18.66
C GLU A 128 -12.34 11.96 17.76
N TYR A 129 -12.54 11.67 16.46
CA TYR A 129 -11.43 11.47 15.54
C TYR A 129 -11.33 12.59 14.50
N LYS A 130 -10.14 13.17 14.36
CA LYS A 130 -9.87 14.25 13.39
C LYS A 130 -9.62 13.71 12.00
N TYR A 131 -10.66 13.53 11.22
CA TYR A 131 -10.61 13.06 9.83
C TYR A 131 -9.92 14.07 8.90
N SER A 132 -9.53 13.60 7.70
CA SER A 132 -9.21 14.49 6.59
C SER A 132 -10.49 15.19 6.11
N LYS A 133 -10.34 16.35 5.48
CA LYS A 133 -11.49 17.06 4.86
C LYS A 133 -12.24 16.16 3.89
N ALA A 134 -11.49 15.37 3.09
CA ALA A 134 -12.08 14.45 2.12
C ALA A 134 -12.97 13.37 2.77
N LEU A 135 -12.54 12.77 3.88
CA LEU A 135 -13.36 11.77 4.58
C LEU A 135 -14.50 12.42 5.39
N ALA A 136 -14.29 13.61 5.95
CA ALA A 136 -15.34 14.30 6.69
C ALA A 136 -16.49 14.78 5.79
N SER A 137 -16.19 15.12 4.52
CA SER A 137 -17.20 15.55 3.54
C SER A 137 -17.73 14.40 2.66
N TYR A 138 -17.27 13.18 2.86
CA TYR A 138 -17.71 12.03 2.08
C TYR A 138 -19.05 11.51 2.62
N ASP A 139 -20.14 11.94 2.01
CA ASP A 139 -21.50 11.71 2.52
C ASP A 139 -22.06 10.33 2.15
N LYS A 140 -21.36 9.29 2.59
CA LYS A 140 -21.79 7.89 2.44
C LYS A 140 -21.62 7.12 3.75
N ALA A 141 -22.23 5.94 3.82
CA ALA A 141 -21.97 4.96 4.87
C ALA A 141 -20.97 3.91 4.40
N TRP A 142 -20.24 3.32 5.31
CA TRP A 142 -19.35 2.21 5.05
C TRP A 142 -20.14 0.93 4.79
N THR A 143 -20.59 0.73 3.56
CA THR A 143 -21.08 -0.57 3.11
C THR A 143 -19.92 -1.51 2.81
N PHE A 144 -20.18 -2.78 2.57
CA PHE A 144 -19.12 -3.72 2.17
C PHE A 144 -18.47 -3.32 0.85
N GLU A 145 -19.24 -2.76 -0.10
CA GLU A 145 -18.76 -2.28 -1.39
C GLU A 145 -17.86 -1.05 -1.22
N GLU A 146 -18.28 -0.08 -0.40
CA GLU A 146 -17.48 1.11 -0.11
C GLU A 146 -16.17 0.73 0.60
N LEU A 147 -16.23 -0.21 1.55
CA LEU A 147 -15.05 -0.75 2.22
C LEU A 147 -14.12 -1.47 1.24
N ASN A 148 -14.68 -2.34 0.37
CA ASN A 148 -13.89 -3.04 -0.64
C ASN A 148 -13.17 -2.07 -1.58
N GLY A 149 -13.88 -1.07 -2.09
CA GLY A 149 -13.30 -0.04 -2.95
C GLY A 149 -12.21 0.78 -2.24
N PHE A 150 -12.50 1.20 -1.02
CA PHE A 150 -11.56 2.01 -0.23
C PHE A 150 -10.32 1.23 0.20
N LEU A 151 -10.46 -0.02 0.67
CA LEU A 151 -9.34 -0.84 1.13
C LEU A 151 -8.43 -1.28 -0.01
N LYS A 152 -8.95 -1.42 -1.23
CA LYS A 152 -8.15 -1.77 -2.40
C LYS A 152 -7.09 -0.70 -2.70
N LYS A 153 -7.44 0.58 -2.66
CA LYS A 153 -6.52 1.71 -2.87
C LYS A 153 -7.09 3.01 -2.29
N PRO A 154 -6.90 3.26 -0.98
CA PRO A 154 -7.55 4.38 -0.27
C PRO A 154 -7.36 5.73 -0.92
N ALA A 155 -6.12 6.09 -1.27
CA ALA A 155 -5.78 7.38 -1.84
C ALA A 155 -6.38 7.62 -3.25
N SER A 156 -6.65 6.55 -4.01
CA SER A 156 -7.30 6.63 -5.32
C SER A 156 -8.82 6.70 -5.18
N TYR A 157 -9.37 5.99 -4.21
CA TYR A 157 -10.82 5.91 -3.97
C TYR A 157 -11.37 7.20 -3.36
N ILE A 158 -10.72 7.71 -2.31
CA ILE A 158 -11.04 9.01 -1.71
C ILE A 158 -9.78 9.87 -1.71
N LYS A 159 -9.64 10.70 -2.75
CA LYS A 159 -8.49 11.61 -2.88
C LYS A 159 -8.42 12.55 -1.68
N GLY A 160 -7.27 12.67 -1.05
CA GLY A 160 -7.06 13.48 0.15
C GLY A 160 -7.34 12.76 1.47
N THR A 161 -7.58 11.45 1.45
CA THR A 161 -7.56 10.64 2.68
C THR A 161 -6.17 10.67 3.32
N LYS A 162 -6.12 10.56 4.65
CA LYS A 162 -4.87 10.39 5.40
C LYS A 162 -4.46 8.92 5.53
N MET A 163 -5.29 7.99 5.11
CA MET A 163 -4.99 6.56 5.15
C MET A 163 -4.02 6.21 4.03
N SER A 164 -2.80 5.83 4.40
CA SER A 164 -1.69 5.51 3.48
C SER A 164 -1.47 4.00 3.32
N TYR A 165 -2.52 3.19 3.45
CA TYR A 165 -2.44 1.76 3.17
C TYR A 165 -2.30 1.52 1.67
N ALA A 166 -1.35 0.66 1.26
CA ALA A 166 -1.06 0.28 -0.12
C ALA A 166 -0.94 -1.25 -0.24
#